data_26fc5d8bd6c4e9615992ddac3fe7ad43
#
_entry.id   26fc5d8bd6c4e9615992ddac3fe7ad43
#
_cell.length_a   1.000
_cell.length_b   1.000
_cell.length_c   1.000
_cell.angle_alpha   90.00
_cell.angle_beta   90.00
_cell.angle_gamma   90.00
#
_symmetry.space_group_name_H-M   'P 1'
#
loop_
_entity.id
_entity.type
_entity.pdbx_description
1 polymer ?
#
loop_
_entity_poly.entity_id
_entity_poly.type
_entity_poly.pdbx_seq_one_letter_code
_entity_poly.pdbx_strand_id
1 'polypeptide(L)'
;KYLISESYTASVQFYVNTQDAQTQKIDLNELKYAQKVVNTYINFLKTKVFYNLVLEESGLPYSLEAIRNSIKISTVGNTEIFQVSVTTNSAIDSFILAQAVQNVAPDFIKGIKNTTEISVVDPVVMPERPSGPHVLLNTAIGGLLGFVLSIILVFVWELIDVNVKDEEELKQRYNKPVIGNIPSYLGNDAIKLKIRRILPVRAKGKDSDKGRSSNRFDKIIDENTKFVITEAYRALRSNLRYTLRKDGCRIILVNSPMPE
;
A
#
# COMPACT_ATOMS: atom_id res chain seq x y z
N LYS A 1 -6.82 -11.69 -2.62
CA LYS A 1 -6.49 -12.84 -3.49
C LYS A 1 -7.53 -13.04 -4.61
N TYR A 2 -8.76 -12.56 -4.44
CA TYR A 2 -9.88 -12.80 -5.39
C TYR A 2 -10.08 -11.71 -6.46
N LEU A 3 -9.33 -10.62 -6.42
CA LEU A 3 -9.51 -9.48 -7.34
C LEU A 3 -8.57 -9.48 -8.56
N ILE A 4 -7.51 -10.29 -8.54
CA ILE A 4 -6.53 -10.34 -9.63
C ILE A 4 -6.35 -11.81 -10.02
N SER A 5 -6.58 -12.12 -11.31
CA SER A 5 -6.38 -13.46 -11.87
C SER A 5 -4.91 -13.85 -11.88
N GLU A 6 -4.62 -15.11 -11.68
CA GLU A 6 -3.28 -15.65 -11.84
C GLU A 6 -2.84 -15.51 -13.30
N SER A 7 -1.57 -15.23 -13.51
CA SER A 7 -0.96 -15.17 -14.84
C SER A 7 0.22 -16.12 -14.93
N TYR A 8 0.37 -16.76 -16.07
CA TYR A 8 1.42 -17.72 -16.35
C TYR A 8 2.25 -17.20 -17.51
N THR A 9 3.57 -17.33 -17.41
CA THR A 9 4.49 -16.85 -18.44
C THR A 9 5.34 -18.01 -18.94
N ALA A 10 5.26 -18.28 -20.23
CA ALA A 10 6.19 -19.15 -20.95
C ALA A 10 7.16 -18.29 -21.77
N SER A 11 8.41 -18.68 -21.86
CA SER A 11 9.43 -17.92 -22.58
C SER A 11 10.26 -18.81 -23.47
N VAL A 12 10.77 -18.22 -24.57
CA VAL A 12 11.72 -18.82 -25.49
C VAL A 12 12.85 -17.84 -25.75
N GLN A 13 14.08 -18.32 -25.86
CA GLN A 13 15.23 -17.49 -26.21
C GLN A 13 15.78 -17.89 -27.57
N PHE A 14 16.12 -16.87 -28.35
CA PHE A 14 16.67 -16.99 -29.67
C PHE A 14 18.02 -16.30 -29.75
N TYR A 15 18.97 -16.96 -30.40
CA TYR A 15 20.25 -16.40 -30.79
C TYR A 15 20.21 -15.99 -32.25
N VAL A 16 20.71 -14.81 -32.54
CA VAL A 16 20.82 -14.29 -33.90
C VAL A 16 22.26 -14.42 -34.35
N ASN A 17 22.51 -15.28 -35.31
CA ASN A 17 23.83 -15.37 -35.91
C ASN A 17 24.04 -14.18 -36.87
N THR A 18 24.87 -13.23 -36.44
CA THR A 18 25.19 -12.02 -37.21
C THR A 18 26.54 -12.12 -37.94
N GLN A 19 27.25 -13.24 -37.75
CA GLN A 19 28.59 -13.39 -38.31
C GLN A 19 28.52 -13.72 -39.80
N ASP A 20 28.90 -12.79 -40.66
CA ASP A 20 29.49 -13.09 -41.95
C ASP A 20 30.85 -13.77 -41.66
N ALA A 21 31.05 -14.98 -42.16
CA ALA A 21 32.07 -15.96 -41.77
C ALA A 21 33.55 -15.55 -42.01
N GLN A 22 33.91 -14.27 -42.08
CA GLN A 22 35.24 -13.83 -42.49
C GLN A 22 36.03 -12.89 -41.60
N THR A 23 35.53 -12.48 -40.40
CA THR A 23 36.31 -11.53 -39.59
C THR A 23 36.48 -12.00 -38.16
N GLN A 24 37.64 -12.46 -37.80
CA GLN A 24 38.03 -13.02 -36.49
C GLN A 24 38.46 -11.96 -35.45
N LYS A 25 38.06 -10.71 -35.60
CA LYS A 25 38.36 -9.65 -34.62
C LYS A 25 37.07 -9.12 -34.03
N ILE A 26 36.86 -9.43 -32.75
CA ILE A 26 35.78 -8.82 -31.95
C ILE A 26 36.11 -7.34 -31.74
N ASP A 27 35.53 -6.47 -32.58
CA ASP A 27 35.58 -5.01 -32.39
C ASP A 27 34.30 -4.54 -31.67
N LEU A 28 34.41 -3.51 -30.81
CA LEU A 28 33.28 -2.88 -30.14
C LEU A 28 32.20 -2.39 -31.13
N ASN A 29 32.58 -2.13 -32.36
CA ASN A 29 31.64 -1.76 -33.41
C ASN A 29 30.80 -2.95 -33.90
N GLU A 30 31.34 -4.16 -33.88
CA GLU A 30 30.60 -5.39 -34.24
C GLU A 30 29.52 -5.69 -33.21
N LEU A 31 29.82 -5.55 -31.92
CA LEU A 31 28.84 -5.74 -30.86
C LEU A 31 27.65 -4.75 -30.95
N LYS A 32 27.94 -3.48 -31.24
CA LYS A 32 26.89 -2.47 -31.48
C LYS A 32 26.07 -2.77 -32.74
N TYR A 33 26.71 -3.28 -33.79
CA TYR A 33 26.04 -3.70 -35.00
C TYR A 33 25.12 -4.89 -34.73
N ALA A 34 25.60 -5.92 -34.04
CA ALA A 34 24.82 -7.08 -33.65
C ALA A 34 23.57 -6.70 -32.83
N GLN A 35 23.72 -5.84 -31.84
CA GLN A 35 22.59 -5.31 -31.05
C GLN A 35 21.57 -4.55 -31.91
N LYS A 36 22.04 -3.77 -32.90
CA LYS A 36 21.15 -3.07 -33.83
C LYS A 36 20.38 -4.04 -34.71
N VAL A 37 21.02 -5.12 -35.15
CA VAL A 37 20.39 -6.19 -35.92
C VAL A 37 19.31 -6.90 -35.09
N VAL A 38 19.63 -7.29 -33.86
CA VAL A 38 18.65 -7.91 -32.93
C VAL A 38 17.45 -7.00 -32.68
N ASN A 39 17.66 -5.72 -32.46
CA ASN A 39 16.57 -4.75 -32.29
C ASN A 39 15.71 -4.64 -33.58
N THR A 40 16.31 -4.75 -34.74
CA THR A 40 15.57 -4.75 -36.00
C THR A 40 14.66 -5.97 -36.09
N TYR A 41 15.15 -7.16 -35.74
CA TYR A 41 14.33 -8.38 -35.74
C TYR A 41 13.24 -8.35 -34.69
N ILE A 42 13.50 -7.81 -33.49
CA ILE A 42 12.47 -7.57 -32.49
C ILE A 42 11.34 -6.69 -33.05
N ASN A 43 11.67 -5.66 -33.84
CA ASN A 43 10.67 -4.82 -34.49
C ASN A 43 9.87 -5.56 -35.55
N PHE A 44 10.48 -6.47 -36.32
CA PHE A 44 9.76 -7.32 -37.25
C PHE A 44 8.79 -8.26 -36.53
N LEU A 45 9.22 -8.86 -35.42
CA LEU A 45 8.35 -9.73 -34.62
C LEU A 45 7.21 -8.97 -33.90
N LYS A 46 7.27 -7.64 -33.80
CA LYS A 46 6.17 -6.79 -33.27
C LYS A 46 5.14 -6.40 -34.33
N THR A 47 5.21 -6.95 -35.54
CA THR A 47 4.28 -6.62 -36.63
C THR A 47 2.97 -7.39 -36.52
N LYS A 48 1.89 -6.83 -37.09
CA LYS A 48 0.58 -7.51 -37.17
C LYS A 48 0.67 -8.82 -37.96
N VAL A 49 1.52 -8.88 -38.97
CA VAL A 49 1.70 -10.06 -39.78
C VAL A 49 2.23 -11.22 -38.95
N PHE A 50 3.26 -10.97 -38.17
CA PHE A 50 3.82 -11.98 -37.28
C PHE A 50 2.79 -12.48 -36.25
N TYR A 51 2.04 -11.58 -35.61
CA TYR A 51 1.01 -11.99 -34.65
C TYR A 51 -0.11 -12.82 -35.28
N ASN A 52 -0.49 -12.53 -36.53
CA ASN A 52 -1.46 -13.34 -37.26
C ASN A 52 -0.94 -14.77 -37.53
N LEU A 53 0.32 -14.88 -37.92
CA LEU A 53 0.95 -16.20 -38.14
C LEU A 53 1.02 -17.01 -36.83
N VAL A 54 1.39 -16.37 -35.73
CA VAL A 54 1.39 -17.02 -34.41
C VAL A 54 -0.03 -17.45 -34.00
N LEU A 55 -1.05 -16.65 -34.33
CA LEU A 55 -2.44 -16.98 -34.02
C LEU A 55 -2.90 -18.19 -34.84
N GLU A 56 -2.58 -18.23 -36.14
CA GLU A 56 -2.88 -19.32 -37.04
C GLU A 56 -2.22 -20.62 -36.59
N GLU A 57 -0.91 -20.57 -36.28
CA GLU A 57 -0.15 -21.72 -35.79
C GLU A 57 -0.65 -22.24 -34.44
N SER A 58 -1.04 -21.35 -33.52
CA SER A 58 -1.52 -21.74 -32.18
C SER A 58 -2.92 -22.36 -32.21
N GLY A 59 -3.76 -22.01 -33.17
CA GLY A 59 -5.16 -22.45 -33.26
C GLY A 59 -6.05 -21.96 -32.10
N LEU A 60 -5.58 -21.00 -31.27
CA LEU A 60 -6.32 -20.51 -30.13
C LEU A 60 -7.25 -19.34 -30.50
N PRO A 61 -8.44 -19.24 -29.89
CA PRO A 61 -9.44 -18.21 -30.21
C PRO A 61 -9.16 -16.86 -29.53
N TYR A 62 -7.93 -16.37 -29.65
CA TYR A 62 -7.55 -15.05 -29.14
C TYR A 62 -7.74 -13.97 -30.21
N SER A 63 -8.05 -12.74 -29.77
CA SER A 63 -8.01 -11.59 -30.66
C SER A 63 -6.56 -11.14 -30.89
N LEU A 64 -6.31 -10.47 -32.03
CA LEU A 64 -4.99 -9.92 -32.35
C LEU A 64 -4.46 -8.96 -31.28
N GLU A 65 -5.35 -8.18 -30.67
CA GLU A 65 -4.98 -7.27 -29.59
C GLU A 65 -4.59 -8.02 -28.30
N ALA A 66 -5.30 -9.10 -27.98
CA ALA A 66 -5.00 -9.92 -26.81
C ALA A 66 -3.62 -10.55 -26.96
N ILE A 67 -3.29 -11.11 -28.13
CA ILE A 67 -1.96 -11.68 -28.42
C ILE A 67 -0.86 -10.62 -28.33
N ARG A 68 -1.08 -9.46 -28.94
CA ARG A 68 -0.12 -8.36 -28.89
C ARG A 68 0.21 -7.92 -27.46
N ASN A 69 -0.80 -7.92 -26.58
CA ASN A 69 -0.63 -7.55 -25.17
C ASN A 69 -0.01 -8.69 -24.34
N SER A 70 -0.19 -9.94 -24.76
CA SER A 70 0.34 -11.12 -24.09
C SER A 70 1.80 -11.39 -24.42
N ILE A 71 2.27 -10.98 -25.60
CA ILE A 71 3.64 -11.22 -26.08
C ILE A 71 4.54 -10.03 -25.77
N LYS A 72 5.59 -10.29 -25.00
CA LYS A 72 6.65 -9.31 -24.71
C LYS A 72 7.98 -9.79 -25.29
N ILE A 73 8.63 -8.96 -26.08
CA ILE A 73 9.90 -9.27 -26.71
C ILE A 73 10.95 -8.28 -26.20
N SER A 74 12.08 -8.80 -25.71
CA SER A 74 13.18 -8.01 -25.16
C SER A 74 14.53 -8.65 -25.46
N THR A 75 15.59 -7.86 -25.51
CA THR A 75 16.97 -8.34 -25.57
C THR A 75 17.42 -8.89 -24.22
N VAL A 76 18.26 -9.89 -24.20
CA VAL A 76 18.89 -10.44 -23.00
C VAL A 76 20.23 -9.74 -22.79
N GLY A 77 20.26 -8.76 -21.92
CA GLY A 77 21.45 -7.93 -21.70
C GLY A 77 21.92 -7.19 -22.97
N ASN A 78 23.24 -7.12 -23.15
CA ASN A 78 23.87 -6.55 -24.34
C ASN A 78 24.39 -7.65 -25.30
N THR A 79 23.61 -8.72 -25.43
CA THR A 79 23.98 -9.89 -26.22
C THR A 79 23.21 -9.96 -27.54
N GLU A 80 23.56 -10.92 -28.37
CA GLU A 80 22.86 -11.29 -29.62
C GLU A 80 21.64 -12.16 -29.35
N ILE A 81 21.22 -12.29 -28.08
CA ILE A 81 20.09 -13.10 -27.66
C ILE A 81 18.89 -12.20 -27.42
N PHE A 82 17.74 -12.59 -27.91
CA PHE A 82 16.47 -11.99 -27.51
C PHE A 82 15.52 -13.04 -26.93
N GLN A 83 14.69 -12.61 -26.02
CA GLN A 83 13.70 -13.44 -25.35
C GLN A 83 12.30 -12.98 -25.74
N VAL A 84 11.45 -13.95 -26.06
CA VAL A 84 10.02 -13.75 -26.24
C VAL A 84 9.32 -14.39 -25.03
N SER A 85 8.57 -13.62 -24.30
CA SER A 85 7.78 -14.05 -23.14
C SER A 85 6.31 -13.89 -23.46
N VAL A 86 5.54 -14.95 -23.26
CA VAL A 86 4.09 -14.98 -23.49
C VAL A 86 3.39 -15.14 -22.14
N THR A 87 2.56 -14.18 -21.79
CA THR A 87 1.84 -14.17 -20.50
C THR A 87 0.35 -14.25 -20.74
N THR A 88 -0.30 -15.29 -20.21
CA THR A 88 -1.75 -15.48 -20.27
C THR A 88 -2.29 -15.90 -18.91
N ASN A 89 -3.62 -16.01 -18.80
CA ASN A 89 -4.27 -16.47 -17.56
C ASN A 89 -4.29 -18.02 -17.44
N SER A 90 -3.78 -18.73 -18.45
CA SER A 90 -3.71 -20.20 -18.51
C SER A 90 -2.27 -20.64 -18.79
N ALA A 91 -1.76 -21.59 -18.00
CA ALA A 91 -0.42 -22.16 -18.23
C ALA A 91 -0.32 -22.86 -19.59
N ILE A 92 -1.41 -23.54 -20.01
CA ILE A 92 -1.48 -24.25 -21.28
C ILE A 92 -1.47 -23.27 -22.44
N ASP A 93 -2.25 -22.20 -22.40
CA ASP A 93 -2.33 -21.23 -23.49
C ASP A 93 -1.01 -20.45 -23.64
N SER A 94 -0.36 -20.11 -22.52
CA SER A 94 0.95 -19.45 -22.58
C SER A 94 2.02 -20.35 -23.21
N PHE A 95 1.96 -21.66 -22.92
CA PHE A 95 2.85 -22.64 -23.51
C PHE A 95 2.60 -22.81 -25.02
N ILE A 96 1.34 -23.02 -25.45
CA ILE A 96 0.97 -23.19 -26.86
C ILE A 96 1.34 -21.96 -27.70
N LEU A 97 1.04 -20.76 -27.19
CA LEU A 97 1.41 -19.53 -27.88
C LEU A 97 2.92 -19.33 -27.97
N ALA A 98 3.65 -19.62 -26.89
CA ALA A 98 5.11 -19.53 -26.91
C ALA A 98 5.74 -20.57 -27.85
N GLN A 99 5.15 -21.77 -27.92
CA GLN A 99 5.56 -22.79 -28.87
C GLN A 99 5.28 -22.38 -30.32
N ALA A 100 4.13 -21.77 -30.61
CA ALA A 100 3.81 -21.20 -31.90
C ALA A 100 4.83 -20.12 -32.31
N VAL A 101 5.21 -19.23 -31.35
CA VAL A 101 6.30 -18.26 -31.57
C VAL A 101 7.62 -18.96 -31.88
N GLN A 102 7.98 -20.02 -31.15
CA GLN A 102 9.20 -20.78 -31.38
C GLN A 102 9.28 -21.36 -32.79
N ASN A 103 8.15 -21.86 -33.30
CA ASN A 103 8.07 -22.46 -34.65
C ASN A 103 8.08 -21.38 -35.73
N VAL A 104 7.29 -20.32 -35.58
CA VAL A 104 7.06 -19.31 -36.62
C VAL A 104 8.22 -18.30 -36.75
N ALA A 105 8.86 -17.92 -35.64
CA ALA A 105 9.81 -16.80 -35.62
C ALA A 105 11.04 -17.04 -36.55
N PRO A 106 11.68 -18.22 -36.57
CA PRO A 106 12.83 -18.45 -37.43
C PRO A 106 12.49 -18.34 -38.93
N ASP A 107 11.39 -18.96 -39.36
CA ASP A 107 10.96 -18.95 -40.74
C ASP A 107 10.49 -17.57 -41.19
N PHE A 108 9.80 -16.85 -40.34
CA PHE A 108 9.37 -15.47 -40.59
C PHE A 108 10.54 -14.52 -40.81
N ILE A 109 11.57 -14.61 -39.97
CA ILE A 109 12.77 -13.76 -40.13
C ILE A 109 13.61 -14.17 -41.34
N LYS A 110 13.75 -15.47 -41.57
CA LYS A 110 14.42 -15.99 -42.79
C LYS A 110 13.73 -15.54 -44.07
N GLY A 111 12.40 -15.45 -44.06
CA GLY A 111 11.63 -14.92 -45.19
C GLY A 111 11.88 -13.42 -45.47
N ILE A 112 12.27 -12.65 -44.46
CA ILE A 112 12.61 -11.22 -44.64
C ILE A 112 14.06 -11.02 -45.08
N LYS A 113 14.97 -11.83 -44.52
CA LYS A 113 16.40 -11.75 -44.80
C LYS A 113 17.02 -13.15 -44.90
N ASN A 114 17.22 -13.63 -46.10
CA ASN A 114 17.69 -14.98 -46.40
C ASN A 114 19.09 -15.35 -45.85
N THR A 115 19.86 -14.37 -45.42
CA THR A 115 21.25 -14.55 -44.92
C THR A 115 21.36 -14.69 -43.41
N THR A 116 20.25 -14.58 -42.67
CA THR A 116 20.29 -14.62 -41.20
C THR A 116 19.73 -15.95 -40.72
N GLU A 117 20.48 -16.63 -39.88
CA GLU A 117 20.04 -17.82 -39.17
C GLU A 117 19.71 -17.44 -37.72
N ILE A 118 18.52 -17.86 -37.28
CA ILE A 118 18.09 -17.74 -35.90
C ILE A 118 17.96 -19.13 -35.33
N SER A 119 18.63 -19.34 -34.20
CA SER A 119 18.63 -20.62 -33.50
C SER A 119 17.93 -20.45 -32.15
N VAL A 120 17.15 -21.46 -31.76
CA VAL A 120 16.55 -21.55 -30.44
C VAL A 120 17.67 -21.95 -29.45
N VAL A 121 17.89 -21.11 -28.43
CA VAL A 121 18.90 -21.37 -27.37
C VAL A 121 18.25 -22.03 -26.19
N ASP A 122 17.10 -21.47 -25.75
CA ASP A 122 16.33 -21.99 -24.64
C ASP A 122 14.90 -22.28 -25.14
N PRO A 123 14.52 -23.55 -25.28
CA PRO A 123 13.20 -23.91 -25.78
C PRO A 123 12.10 -23.61 -24.75
N VAL A 124 10.88 -23.53 -25.25
CA VAL A 124 9.70 -23.27 -24.41
C VAL A 124 9.49 -24.41 -23.43
N VAL A 125 9.32 -24.02 -22.13
CA VAL A 125 8.96 -24.93 -21.05
C VAL A 125 7.59 -24.52 -20.49
N MET A 126 6.76 -25.51 -20.16
CA MET A 126 5.46 -25.27 -19.55
C MET A 126 5.62 -24.67 -18.16
N PRO A 127 5.00 -23.51 -17.86
CA PRO A 127 5.12 -22.89 -16.54
C PRO A 127 4.37 -23.71 -15.48
N GLU A 128 5.08 -24.15 -14.46
CA GLU A 128 4.50 -24.91 -13.33
C GLU A 128 3.87 -24.01 -12.26
N ARG A 129 4.30 -22.75 -12.21
CA ARG A 129 3.86 -21.79 -11.19
C ARG A 129 3.39 -20.49 -11.83
N PRO A 130 2.38 -19.84 -11.22
CA PRO A 130 1.97 -18.52 -11.71
C PRO A 130 3.10 -17.49 -11.56
N SER A 131 3.32 -16.72 -12.60
CA SER A 131 4.29 -15.62 -12.65
C SER A 131 3.77 -14.33 -11.97
N GLY A 132 2.47 -14.23 -11.77
CA GLY A 132 1.82 -13.11 -11.13
C GLY A 132 0.46 -13.46 -10.52
N PRO A 133 -0.08 -12.62 -9.65
CA PRO A 133 0.50 -11.39 -9.10
C PRO A 133 1.57 -11.64 -8.02
N HIS A 134 2.53 -10.74 -7.91
CA HIS A 134 3.54 -10.78 -6.82
C HIS A 134 2.90 -10.34 -5.49
N VAL A 135 2.22 -11.29 -4.83
CA VAL A 135 1.43 -11.02 -3.61
C VAL A 135 2.26 -10.33 -2.53
N LEU A 136 3.49 -10.78 -2.30
CA LEU A 136 4.37 -10.20 -1.29
C LEU A 136 4.69 -8.71 -1.57
N LEU A 137 5.05 -8.39 -2.81
CA LEU A 137 5.37 -7.02 -3.22
C LEU A 137 4.14 -6.11 -3.14
N ASN A 138 3.00 -6.58 -3.64
CA ASN A 138 1.75 -5.81 -3.61
C ASN A 138 1.27 -5.57 -2.17
N THR A 139 1.43 -6.56 -1.28
CA THR A 139 1.10 -6.41 0.14
C THR A 139 2.03 -5.42 0.84
N ALA A 140 3.32 -5.46 0.53
CA ALA A 140 4.29 -4.50 1.08
C ALA A 140 3.97 -3.06 0.65
N ILE A 141 3.67 -2.85 -0.65
CA ILE A 141 3.29 -1.52 -1.17
C ILE A 141 1.96 -1.06 -0.54
N GLY A 142 0.95 -1.94 -0.46
CA GLY A 142 -0.33 -1.64 0.17
C GLY A 142 -0.20 -1.31 1.65
N GLY A 143 0.64 -2.05 2.37
CA GLY A 143 0.95 -1.80 3.78
C GLY A 143 1.62 -0.45 4.00
N LEU A 144 2.59 -0.09 3.16
CA LEU A 144 3.28 1.19 3.23
C LEU A 144 2.32 2.36 2.95
N LEU A 145 1.49 2.24 1.91
CA LEU A 145 0.47 3.26 1.61
C LEU A 145 -0.55 3.39 2.74
N GLY A 146 -1.01 2.28 3.31
CA GLY A 146 -1.92 2.27 4.46
C GLY A 146 -1.30 2.93 5.70
N PHE A 147 -0.01 2.69 5.94
CA PHE A 147 0.72 3.31 7.04
C PHE A 147 0.81 4.84 6.88
N VAL A 148 1.18 5.32 5.70
CA VAL A 148 1.23 6.77 5.40
C VAL A 148 -0.15 7.40 5.55
N LEU A 149 -1.20 6.75 5.02
CA LEU A 149 -2.56 7.23 5.15
C LEU A 149 -3.02 7.29 6.61
N SER A 150 -2.64 6.29 7.42
CA SER A 150 -2.93 6.26 8.86
C SER A 150 -2.33 7.47 9.59
N ILE A 151 -1.07 7.82 9.30
CA ILE A 151 -0.41 9.01 9.89
C ILE A 151 -1.18 10.28 9.52
N ILE A 152 -1.55 10.43 8.25
CA ILE A 152 -2.31 11.60 7.78
C ILE A 152 -3.66 11.69 8.50
N LEU A 153 -4.38 10.58 8.65
CA LEU A 153 -5.65 10.55 9.36
C LEU A 153 -5.51 10.94 10.83
N VAL A 154 -4.49 10.42 11.53
CA VAL A 154 -4.21 10.80 12.92
C VAL A 154 -3.93 12.30 13.02
N PHE A 155 -3.13 12.84 12.09
CA PHE A 155 -2.82 14.26 12.07
C PHE A 155 -4.05 15.14 11.82
N VAL A 156 -4.90 14.73 10.89
CA VAL A 156 -6.18 15.42 10.61
C VAL A 156 -7.10 15.38 11.83
N TRP A 157 -7.18 14.24 12.52
CA TRP A 157 -7.96 14.12 13.75
C TRP A 157 -7.44 15.04 14.87
N GLU A 158 -6.13 15.14 15.02
CA GLU A 158 -5.51 16.06 16.00
C GLU A 158 -5.81 17.53 15.68
N LEU A 159 -5.87 17.91 14.39
CA LEU A 159 -6.25 19.28 13.97
C LEU A 159 -7.72 19.61 14.27
N ILE A 160 -8.59 18.60 14.26
CA ILE A 160 -10.04 18.77 14.54
C ILE A 160 -10.32 18.70 16.05
N ASP A 161 -9.39 18.13 16.83
CA ASP A 161 -9.53 18.03 18.27
C ASP A 161 -9.45 19.43 18.94
N VAL A 162 -10.62 19.95 19.26
CA VAL A 162 -10.79 21.28 19.91
C VAL A 162 -10.64 21.19 21.42
N ASN A 163 -10.32 20.01 21.97
CA ASN A 163 -10.20 19.83 23.41
C ASN A 163 -8.98 20.56 23.95
N VAL A 164 -9.23 21.43 24.90
CA VAL A 164 -8.16 22.16 25.62
C VAL A 164 -7.44 21.16 26.52
N LYS A 165 -6.18 20.87 26.24
CA LYS A 165 -5.35 19.90 26.99
C LYS A 165 -4.51 20.57 28.06
N ASP A 166 -4.07 21.81 27.83
CA ASP A 166 -3.14 22.50 28.70
C ASP A 166 -3.63 23.92 29.12
N GLU A 167 -3.25 24.34 30.33
CA GLU A 167 -3.55 25.69 30.85
C GLU A 167 -2.88 26.80 30.03
N GLU A 168 -1.72 26.50 29.43
CA GLU A 168 -0.97 27.46 28.62
C GLU A 168 -1.69 27.77 27.31
N GLU A 169 -2.36 26.80 26.70
CA GLU A 169 -3.19 26.99 25.52
C GLU A 169 -4.34 27.96 25.79
N LEU A 170 -5.00 27.83 26.97
CA LEU A 170 -6.05 28.76 27.40
C LEU A 170 -5.51 30.18 27.56
N LYS A 171 -4.35 30.37 28.20
CA LYS A 171 -3.73 31.68 28.38
C LYS A 171 -3.42 32.35 27.06
N GLN A 172 -2.84 31.59 26.10
CA GLN A 172 -2.48 32.11 24.76
C GLN A 172 -3.72 32.44 23.93
N ARG A 173 -4.73 31.57 23.95
CA ARG A 173 -5.91 31.70 23.07
C ARG A 173 -6.85 32.82 23.53
N TYR A 174 -7.02 32.98 24.82
CA TYR A 174 -7.97 33.95 25.37
C TYR A 174 -7.29 35.17 26.02
N ASN A 175 -5.98 35.19 26.14
CA ASN A 175 -5.20 36.24 26.79
C ASN A 175 -5.75 36.63 28.19
N LYS A 176 -6.20 35.61 28.93
CA LYS A 176 -6.76 35.74 30.28
C LYS A 176 -6.02 34.84 31.26
N PRO A 177 -5.80 35.28 32.51
CA PRO A 177 -5.15 34.43 33.50
C PRO A 177 -6.09 33.30 33.93
N VAL A 178 -5.54 32.08 34.01
CA VAL A 178 -6.23 30.93 34.61
C VAL A 178 -6.15 31.09 36.14
N ILE A 179 -7.30 31.14 36.79
CA ILE A 179 -7.40 31.37 38.21
C ILE A 179 -7.17 30.10 39.04
N GLY A 180 -7.52 28.95 38.48
CA GLY A 180 -7.30 27.66 39.10
C GLY A 180 -7.67 26.49 38.20
N ASN A 181 -7.04 25.37 38.44
CA ASN A 181 -7.28 24.08 37.77
C ASN A 181 -7.70 23.05 38.83
N ILE A 182 -8.82 22.39 38.62
CA ILE A 182 -9.34 21.36 39.53
C ILE A 182 -9.23 20.02 38.79
N PRO A 183 -8.38 19.09 39.24
CA PRO A 183 -8.25 17.79 38.61
C PRO A 183 -9.56 16.99 38.74
N SER A 184 -9.90 16.27 37.64
CA SER A 184 -11.13 15.48 37.61
C SER A 184 -11.06 14.31 38.61
N TYR A 185 -12.14 14.07 39.33
CA TYR A 185 -12.28 12.99 40.32
C TYR A 185 -12.78 11.66 39.69
N LEU A 186 -12.58 11.43 38.41
CA LEU A 186 -12.88 10.11 37.88
C LEU A 186 -11.81 9.12 38.37
N GLY A 187 -12.16 8.43 39.49
CA GLY A 187 -11.34 7.34 40.01
C GLY A 187 -11.12 6.24 38.94
N ASN A 188 -10.22 5.31 39.21
CA ASN A 188 -9.82 4.17 38.35
C ASN A 188 -10.97 3.34 37.74
N ASP A 189 -12.21 3.57 38.16
CA ASP A 189 -13.41 2.89 37.65
C ASP A 189 -13.84 3.38 36.26
N ALA A 190 -13.54 4.62 35.90
CA ALA A 190 -13.83 5.14 34.55
C ALA A 190 -12.92 4.53 33.46
N ILE A 191 -11.69 4.20 33.82
CA ILE A 191 -10.76 3.50 32.91
C ILE A 191 -11.25 2.07 32.66
N LYS A 192 -11.76 1.38 33.68
CA LYS A 192 -12.35 0.04 33.55
C LYS A 192 -13.62 0.02 32.69
N LEU A 193 -14.44 1.05 32.75
CA LEU A 193 -15.65 1.18 31.91
C LEU A 193 -15.31 1.44 30.44
N LYS A 194 -14.26 2.20 30.13
CA LYS A 194 -13.82 2.47 28.76
C LYS A 194 -13.23 1.22 28.11
N ILE A 195 -12.46 0.43 28.86
CA ILE A 195 -11.89 -0.85 28.36
C ILE A 195 -12.98 -1.90 28.14
N ARG A 196 -14.03 -1.95 28.96
CA ARG A 196 -15.15 -2.87 28.78
C ARG A 196 -16.01 -2.60 27.54
N ARG A 197 -15.98 -1.37 27.01
CA ARG A 197 -16.69 -1.00 25.78
C ARG A 197 -15.96 -1.44 24.50
N ILE A 198 -14.67 -1.67 24.58
CA ILE A 198 -13.82 -2.03 23.43
C ILE A 198 -13.69 -3.55 23.25
N LEU A 199 -13.87 -4.33 24.32
CA LEU A 199 -13.79 -5.79 24.29
C LEU A 199 -15.09 -6.42 24.83
N PRO A 200 -15.94 -7.05 24.00
CA PRO A 200 -17.08 -7.83 24.49
C PRO A 200 -16.58 -9.15 25.10
N VAL A 201 -16.09 -9.10 26.33
CA VAL A 201 -15.83 -10.34 27.08
C VAL A 201 -17.17 -10.83 27.66
N ARG A 202 -17.62 -11.94 27.10
CA ARG A 202 -18.76 -12.71 27.55
C ARG A 202 -18.46 -13.28 28.96
N ALA A 203 -18.87 -12.58 30.00
CA ALA A 203 -18.85 -13.09 31.36
C ALA A 203 -20.28 -13.34 31.83
N LYS A 204 -20.57 -14.62 32.03
CA LYS A 204 -21.73 -15.18 32.70
C LYS A 204 -21.52 -15.05 34.23
N GLY A 205 -22.48 -14.51 34.94
CA GLY A 205 -22.45 -14.58 36.41
C GLY A 205 -23.23 -13.46 37.09
N LYS A 206 -24.44 -13.78 37.46
CA LYS A 206 -25.31 -13.33 38.58
C LYS A 206 -24.59 -12.52 39.66
N ASP A 207 -25.07 -11.30 39.94
CA ASP A 207 -25.80 -11.08 41.20
C ASP A 207 -26.41 -9.67 41.16
N SER A 208 -27.68 -9.68 41.58
CA SER A 208 -28.53 -8.55 41.85
C SER A 208 -28.03 -7.78 43.09
N ASP A 209 -27.80 -6.47 42.94
CA ASP A 209 -28.10 -5.61 44.05
C ASP A 209 -28.79 -4.32 43.60
N LYS A 210 -29.88 -4.04 44.30
CA LYS A 210 -30.85 -3.02 44.03
C LYS A 210 -30.33 -1.65 44.43
N GLY A 211 -30.56 -0.69 43.58
CA GLY A 211 -31.05 0.63 43.92
C GLY A 211 -30.31 1.43 44.97
N ARG A 212 -29.49 2.37 44.48
CA ARG A 212 -29.44 3.71 45.09
C ARG A 212 -29.01 4.72 44.02
N SER A 213 -30.01 5.36 43.44
CA SER A 213 -29.80 6.67 42.80
C SER A 213 -29.31 7.61 43.87
N SER A 214 -28.02 7.65 44.12
CA SER A 214 -27.36 8.63 44.94
C SER A 214 -27.20 9.88 44.09
N ASN A 215 -27.87 10.95 44.45
CA ASN A 215 -27.73 12.28 43.89
C ASN A 215 -26.24 12.62 43.76
N ARG A 216 -25.78 12.80 42.55
CA ARG A 216 -24.37 13.07 42.17
C ARG A 216 -23.83 14.39 42.75
N PHE A 217 -24.68 15.20 43.36
CA PHE A 217 -24.34 16.54 43.82
C PHE A 217 -23.97 16.65 45.30
N ASP A 218 -24.22 15.62 46.12
CA ASP A 218 -24.01 15.69 47.59
C ASP A 218 -22.57 15.37 48.06
N LYS A 219 -21.64 15.12 47.14
CA LYS A 219 -20.25 14.76 47.50
C LYS A 219 -19.20 15.64 46.84
N ILE A 220 -19.34 16.95 46.95
CA ILE A 220 -18.29 17.83 46.39
C ILE A 220 -17.09 17.93 47.34
N ILE A 221 -17.26 17.86 48.62
CA ILE A 221 -16.17 17.85 49.62
C ILE A 221 -16.64 17.03 50.85
N ASP A 222 -16.18 15.80 50.97
CA ASP A 222 -16.34 14.91 52.11
C ASP A 222 -14.96 14.65 52.76
N GLU A 223 -14.91 14.21 54.03
CA GLU A 223 -13.65 13.90 54.72
C GLU A 223 -12.77 12.88 54.01
N ASN A 224 -13.35 12.08 53.12
CA ASN A 224 -12.66 11.11 52.25
C ASN A 224 -12.20 11.67 50.88
N THR A 225 -12.39 12.95 50.59
CA THR A 225 -11.96 13.56 49.34
C THR A 225 -10.43 13.60 49.27
N LYS A 226 -9.86 13.13 48.18
CA LYS A 226 -8.39 13.11 48.03
C LYS A 226 -7.81 14.50 48.30
N PHE A 227 -6.76 14.56 49.09
CA PHE A 227 -6.07 15.80 49.52
C PHE A 227 -5.83 16.78 48.35
N VAL A 228 -5.43 16.24 47.19
CA VAL A 228 -5.14 17.04 45.98
C VAL A 228 -6.34 17.89 45.55
N ILE A 229 -7.55 17.34 45.60
CA ILE A 229 -8.79 18.03 45.19
C ILE A 229 -9.16 19.11 46.21
N THR A 230 -9.08 18.77 47.48
CA THR A 230 -9.36 19.73 48.55
C THR A 230 -8.42 20.93 48.50
N GLU A 231 -7.15 20.68 48.21
CA GLU A 231 -6.14 21.73 48.07
C GLU A 231 -6.35 22.57 46.80
N ALA A 232 -6.75 21.95 45.67
CA ALA A 232 -7.11 22.67 44.45
C ALA A 232 -8.28 23.65 44.67
N TYR A 233 -9.32 23.24 45.43
CA TYR A 233 -10.43 24.13 45.81
C TYR A 233 -10.02 25.23 46.77
N ARG A 234 -9.12 24.97 47.71
CA ARG A 234 -8.57 25.99 48.62
C ARG A 234 -7.75 27.03 47.87
N ALA A 235 -6.90 26.58 46.94
CA ALA A 235 -6.12 27.44 46.07
C ALA A 235 -7.02 28.29 45.16
N LEU A 236 -8.05 27.69 44.56
CA LEU A 236 -9.04 28.42 43.76
C LEU A 236 -9.75 29.50 44.58
N ARG A 237 -10.19 29.18 45.79
CA ARG A 237 -10.82 30.14 46.69
C ARG A 237 -9.90 31.29 47.06
N SER A 238 -8.63 31.02 47.33
CA SER A 238 -7.62 32.03 47.61
C SER A 238 -7.40 32.95 46.44
N ASN A 239 -7.18 32.37 45.25
CA ASN A 239 -6.95 33.12 44.02
C ASN A 239 -8.15 33.99 43.63
N LEU A 240 -9.39 33.47 43.78
CA LEU A 240 -10.62 34.24 43.57
C LEU A 240 -10.70 35.46 44.52
N ARG A 241 -10.32 35.31 45.80
CA ARG A 241 -10.33 36.40 46.76
C ARG A 241 -9.37 37.53 46.38
N TYR A 242 -8.22 37.19 45.84
CA TYR A 242 -7.24 38.17 45.39
C TYR A 242 -7.65 38.83 44.07
N THR A 243 -8.19 38.06 43.14
CA THR A 243 -8.56 38.56 41.81
C THR A 243 -9.82 39.43 41.83
N LEU A 244 -10.81 39.09 42.66
CA LEU A 244 -12.10 39.81 42.74
C LEU A 244 -12.06 41.06 43.64
N ARG A 245 -10.92 41.36 44.28
CA ARG A 245 -10.78 42.49 45.21
C ARG A 245 -10.55 43.84 44.52
N LYS A 246 -10.30 43.86 43.21
CA LYS A 246 -10.21 45.09 42.41
C LYS A 246 -11.56 45.40 41.79
N ASP A 247 -11.98 46.65 41.94
CA ASP A 247 -13.22 47.18 41.33
C ASP A 247 -13.19 46.98 39.82
N GLY A 248 -13.90 45.96 39.33
CA GLY A 248 -13.96 45.60 37.90
C GLY A 248 -15.01 44.52 37.61
N CYS A 249 -15.16 44.20 36.34
CA CYS A 249 -16.12 43.23 35.84
C CYS A 249 -15.97 41.86 36.54
N ARG A 250 -17.08 41.36 37.10
CA ARG A 250 -17.13 40.10 37.89
C ARG A 250 -17.63 38.94 37.07
N ILE A 251 -17.04 38.73 35.88
CA ILE A 251 -17.38 37.56 35.01
C ILE A 251 -16.34 36.48 35.23
N ILE A 252 -16.80 35.31 35.68
CA ILE A 252 -15.96 34.09 35.81
C ILE A 252 -16.45 33.08 34.78
N LEU A 253 -15.56 32.65 33.92
CA LEU A 253 -15.81 31.56 32.97
C LEU A 253 -15.34 30.25 33.61
N VAL A 254 -16.25 29.28 33.71
CA VAL A 254 -15.92 27.91 34.14
C VAL A 254 -16.02 27.01 32.90
N ASN A 255 -14.93 26.35 32.56
CA ASN A 255 -14.89 25.40 31.47
C ASN A 255 -14.51 24.00 31.96
N SER A 256 -15.16 22.98 31.42
CA SER A 256 -14.84 21.59 31.71
C SER A 256 -14.34 20.94 30.42
N PRO A 257 -13.16 20.26 30.41
CA PRO A 257 -12.65 19.58 29.26
C PRO A 257 -13.37 18.26 28.94
N MET A 258 -14.39 17.87 29.71
CA MET A 258 -15.16 16.68 29.42
C MET A 258 -16.28 16.99 28.45
N PRO A 259 -16.34 16.31 27.29
CA PRO A 259 -17.57 16.22 26.51
C PRO A 259 -18.61 15.42 27.29
N GLU A 260 -19.84 15.83 27.22
CA GLU A 260 -21.00 15.10 27.73
C GLU A 260 -21.16 13.68 27.13
#